data_65cf7d3b16486dc817bb1d2c88b28fb4
#
_entry.id   65cf7d3b16486dc817bb1d2c88b28fb4
#
_cell.length_a   1.000
_cell.length_b   1.000
_cell.length_c   1.000
_cell.angle_alpha   90.00
_cell.angle_beta   90.00
_cell.angle_gamma   90.00
#
_symmetry.space_group_name_H-M   'P 1'
#
loop_
_entity.id
_entity.type
_entity.pdbx_description
1 polymer ?
#
loop_
_entity_poly.entity_id
_entity_poly.type
_entity_poly.pdbx_seq_one_letter_code
_entity_poly.pdbx_strand_id
1 'polypeptide(L)'
;MAKPIPPLDLSWLLMESPSGTTHVGAMMLFKKPTGRRRIVDEIVEAYRACPPAPPFNYVPELLGRGLPHFWEVASWDPNHHVGHLSLPARATYD
;
A
#
# COMPACT_ATOMS: atom_id res chain seq x y z
N MET A 1 -11.13 -6.06 -15.53
CA MET A 1 -10.81 -7.36 -16.13
C MET A 1 -10.33 -8.31 -15.06
N ALA A 2 -10.88 -9.51 -15.03
CA ALA A 2 -10.50 -10.53 -14.06
C ALA A 2 -9.29 -11.32 -14.57
N LYS A 3 -8.34 -11.61 -13.69
CA LYS A 3 -7.17 -12.42 -14.00
C LYS A 3 -7.04 -13.56 -13.00
N PRO A 4 -6.75 -14.79 -13.43
CA PRO A 4 -6.56 -15.89 -12.49
C PRO A 4 -5.37 -15.62 -11.58
N ILE A 5 -5.50 -16.03 -10.32
CA ILE A 5 -4.41 -15.90 -9.35
C ILE A 5 -3.46 -17.09 -9.55
N PRO A 6 -2.15 -16.84 -9.79
CA PRO A 6 -1.18 -17.93 -9.86
C PRO A 6 -1.15 -18.75 -8.56
N PRO A 7 -0.89 -20.07 -8.63
CA PRO A 7 -0.90 -20.93 -7.44
C PRO A 7 0.03 -20.46 -6.31
N LEU A 8 1.19 -19.93 -6.64
CA LEU A 8 2.12 -19.43 -5.61
C LEU A 8 1.55 -18.23 -4.88
N ASP A 9 0.98 -17.28 -5.63
CA ASP A 9 0.35 -16.08 -5.02
C ASP A 9 -0.86 -16.48 -4.19
N LEU A 10 -1.65 -17.43 -4.66
CA LEU A 10 -2.80 -17.93 -3.92
C LEU A 10 -2.38 -18.55 -2.59
N SER A 11 -1.27 -19.27 -2.55
CA SER A 11 -0.78 -19.86 -1.31
C SER A 11 -0.44 -18.80 -0.27
N TRP A 12 0.16 -17.69 -0.68
CA TRP A 12 0.44 -16.56 0.22
C TRP A 12 -0.84 -15.95 0.78
N LEU A 13 -1.85 -15.76 -0.07
CA LEU A 13 -3.13 -15.19 0.36
C LEU A 13 -3.86 -16.12 1.33
N LEU A 14 -3.81 -17.43 1.11
CA LEU A 14 -4.46 -18.40 1.97
C LEU A 14 -3.75 -18.57 3.32
N MET A 15 -2.48 -18.21 3.42
CA MET A 15 -1.72 -18.24 4.66
C MET A 15 -2.02 -17.04 5.57
N GLU A 16 -2.66 -16.01 5.07
CA GLU A 16 -3.02 -14.86 5.87
C GLU A 16 -4.07 -15.20 6.93
N SER A 17 -3.87 -14.66 8.14
CA SER A 17 -4.80 -14.82 9.25
C SER A 17 -4.82 -13.54 10.09
N PRO A 18 -5.80 -13.37 10.99
CA PRO A 18 -5.81 -12.21 11.89
C PRO A 18 -4.57 -12.10 12.76
N SER A 19 -3.89 -13.21 13.05
CA SER A 19 -2.69 -13.23 13.88
C SER A 19 -1.39 -13.21 13.06
N GLY A 20 -1.47 -13.34 11.75
CA GLY A 20 -0.29 -13.34 10.88
C GLY A 20 -0.64 -12.88 9.49
N THR A 21 -0.09 -11.76 9.07
CA THR A 21 -0.29 -11.23 7.73
C THR A 21 0.91 -11.58 6.85
N THR A 22 0.68 -11.63 5.54
CA THR A 22 1.73 -11.82 4.55
C THR A 22 2.16 -10.51 3.89
N HIS A 23 1.74 -9.38 4.49
CA HIS A 23 2.13 -8.07 4.00
C HIS A 23 3.63 -7.85 4.15
N VAL A 24 4.21 -7.25 3.13
CA VAL A 24 5.61 -6.82 3.14
C VAL A 24 5.64 -5.31 3.09
N GLY A 25 6.42 -4.72 3.98
CA GLY A 25 6.55 -3.27 4.05
C GLY A 25 8.00 -2.84 4.00
N ALA A 26 8.21 -1.56 3.83
CA ALA A 26 9.53 -0.95 3.87
C ALA A 26 9.47 0.36 4.65
N MET A 27 10.58 0.68 5.31
CA MET A 27 10.75 1.95 6.00
C MET A 27 12.01 2.61 5.48
N MET A 28 11.89 3.88 5.15
CA MET A 28 13.04 4.68 4.73
C MET A 28 13.13 5.93 5.60
N LEU A 29 14.32 6.22 6.07
CA LEU A 29 14.58 7.40 6.89
C LEU A 29 15.39 8.40 6.10
N PHE A 30 14.92 9.62 6.08
CA PHE A 30 15.58 10.70 5.36
C PHE A 30 15.80 11.89 6.29
N LYS A 31 16.93 12.54 6.10
CA LYS A 31 17.18 13.80 6.78
C LYS A 31 16.45 14.90 6.02
N LYS A 32 15.69 15.74 6.75
CA LYS A 32 14.96 16.84 6.14
C LYS A 32 15.92 17.87 5.57
N PRO A 33 15.76 18.29 4.30
CA PRO A 33 16.59 19.36 3.72
C PRO A 33 16.42 20.67 4.46
N THR A 34 17.51 21.39 4.65
CA THR A 34 17.50 22.71 5.27
C THR A 34 16.81 23.71 4.36
N GLY A 35 15.95 24.56 4.93
CA GLY A 35 15.28 25.62 4.18
C GLY A 35 14.02 25.17 3.41
N ARG A 36 13.63 23.90 3.48
CA ARG A 36 12.46 23.38 2.80
C ARG A 36 11.39 23.01 3.82
N ARG A 37 10.58 24.00 4.21
CA ARG A 37 9.57 23.81 5.26
C ARG A 37 8.43 22.89 4.86
N ARG A 38 8.07 22.86 3.58
CA ARG A 38 6.92 22.09 3.08
C ARG A 38 7.30 20.81 2.35
N ILE A 39 8.52 20.33 2.53
CA ILE A 39 8.98 19.17 1.79
C ILE A 39 8.12 17.91 2.08
N VAL A 40 7.67 17.73 3.32
CA VAL A 40 6.84 16.60 3.68
C VAL A 40 5.48 16.69 3.00
N ASP A 41 4.88 17.88 3.00
CA ASP A 41 3.59 18.09 2.32
C ASP A 41 3.71 17.85 0.83
N GLU A 42 4.81 18.30 0.22
CA GLU A 42 5.07 18.06 -1.20
C GLU A 42 5.18 16.57 -1.53
N ILE A 43 5.87 15.81 -0.67
CA ILE A 43 6.01 14.36 -0.83
C ILE A 43 4.65 13.66 -0.71
N VAL A 44 3.87 14.03 0.30
CA VAL A 44 2.53 13.46 0.51
C VAL A 44 1.63 13.75 -0.68
N GLU A 45 1.64 14.99 -1.18
CA GLU A 45 0.86 15.37 -2.35
C GLU A 45 1.29 14.60 -3.60
N ALA A 46 2.58 14.39 -3.79
CA ALA A 46 3.09 13.63 -4.92
C ALA A 46 2.60 12.18 -4.90
N TYR A 47 2.62 11.53 -3.73
CA TYR A 47 2.11 10.18 -3.59
C TYR A 47 0.60 10.11 -3.82
N ARG A 48 -0.15 11.08 -3.30
CA ARG A 48 -1.60 11.13 -3.49
C ARG A 48 -2.02 11.37 -4.94
N ALA A 49 -1.17 12.03 -5.70
CA ALA A 49 -1.43 12.30 -7.12
C ALA A 49 -1.06 11.13 -8.04
N CYS A 50 -0.47 10.08 -7.51
CA CYS A 50 0.04 8.96 -8.29
C CYS A 50 -0.79 7.70 -8.03
N PRO A 51 -1.85 7.42 -8.81
CA PRO A 51 -2.63 6.20 -8.62
C PRO A 51 -1.80 4.96 -8.90
N PRO A 52 -2.08 3.84 -8.21
CA PRO A 52 -1.33 2.62 -8.43
C PRO A 52 -1.60 2.03 -9.81
N ALA A 53 -0.54 1.55 -10.44
CA ALA A 53 -0.62 0.85 -11.71
C ALA A 53 -0.65 -0.68 -11.45
N PRO A 54 -1.13 -1.48 -12.42
CA PRO A 54 -1.08 -2.93 -12.28
C PRO A 54 0.35 -3.43 -12.00
N PRO A 55 0.55 -4.41 -11.14
CA PRO A 55 -0.46 -5.19 -10.41
C PRO A 55 -0.88 -4.59 -9.05
N PHE A 56 -0.41 -3.40 -8.69
CA PHE A 56 -0.65 -2.80 -7.37
C PHE A 56 -2.10 -2.36 -7.15
N ASN A 57 -2.89 -2.27 -8.21
CA ASN A 57 -4.32 -1.95 -8.14
C ASN A 57 -5.20 -3.20 -8.24
N TYR A 58 -4.63 -4.39 -8.09
CA TYR A 58 -5.40 -5.63 -8.12
C TYR A 58 -5.94 -5.97 -6.74
N VAL A 59 -7.20 -6.44 -6.71
CA VAL A 59 -7.86 -6.91 -5.51
C VAL A 59 -8.21 -8.38 -5.70
N PRO A 60 -7.81 -9.26 -4.77
CA PRO A 60 -8.12 -10.68 -4.88
C PRO A 60 -9.56 -10.98 -4.52
N GLU A 61 -10.18 -11.89 -5.25
CA GLU A 61 -11.48 -12.48 -4.90
C GLU A 61 -11.30 -13.98 -4.77
N LEU A 62 -11.42 -14.47 -3.53
CA LEU A 62 -11.16 -15.87 -3.20
C LEU A 62 -12.43 -16.69 -3.06
N LEU A 63 -13.53 -16.08 -2.63
CA LEU A 63 -14.78 -16.75 -2.30
C LEU A 63 -15.92 -16.47 -3.30
N GLY A 64 -15.59 -15.91 -4.45
CA GLY A 64 -16.57 -15.63 -5.48
C GLY A 64 -16.90 -16.85 -6.32
N ARG A 65 -17.74 -16.64 -7.33
CA ARG A 65 -18.07 -17.68 -8.30
C ARG A 65 -16.88 -17.96 -9.20
N GLY A 66 -16.56 -19.22 -9.40
CA GLY A 66 -15.47 -19.66 -10.23
C GLY A 66 -14.14 -19.74 -9.47
N LEU A 67 -13.04 -19.77 -10.21
CA LEU A 67 -11.71 -19.87 -9.63
C LEU A 67 -11.29 -18.54 -8.98
N PRO A 68 -10.44 -18.60 -7.94
CA PRO A 68 -9.87 -17.37 -7.36
C PRO A 68 -9.18 -16.50 -8.42
N HIS A 69 -9.43 -15.21 -8.38
CA HIS A 69 -8.94 -14.28 -9.40
C HIS A 69 -8.68 -12.90 -8.81
N PHE A 70 -7.92 -12.09 -9.55
CA PHE A 70 -7.72 -10.68 -9.26
C PHE A 70 -8.66 -9.83 -10.10
N TRP A 71 -9.19 -8.78 -9.47
CA TRP A 71 -9.89 -7.71 -10.17
C TRP A 71 -9.00 -6.48 -10.22
N GLU A 72 -8.94 -5.87 -11.38
CA GLU A 72 -8.28 -4.56 -11.52
C GLU A 72 -9.26 -3.47 -11.09
N VAL A 73 -8.82 -2.66 -10.12
CA VAL A 73 -9.63 -1.56 -9.58
C VAL A 73 -9.12 -0.25 -10.16
N ALA A 74 -9.97 0.42 -10.93
CA ALA A 74 -9.63 1.69 -11.57
C ALA A 74 -9.75 2.87 -10.61
N SER A 75 -10.65 2.79 -9.63
CA SER A 75 -10.85 3.85 -8.65
C SER A 75 -9.95 3.63 -7.43
N TRP A 76 -9.36 4.72 -6.94
CA TRP A 76 -8.64 4.67 -5.68
C TRP A 76 -8.84 5.98 -4.93
N ASP A 77 -8.89 5.88 -3.61
CA ASP A 77 -8.99 7.04 -2.74
C ASP A 77 -7.63 7.32 -2.13
N PRO A 78 -6.96 8.42 -2.53
CA PRO A 78 -5.64 8.74 -1.98
C PRO A 78 -5.66 8.93 -0.46
N ASN A 79 -6.77 9.40 0.11
CA ASN A 79 -6.87 9.59 1.56
C ASN A 79 -6.93 8.27 2.32
N HIS A 80 -7.34 7.20 1.64
CA HIS A 80 -7.38 5.87 2.23
C HIS A 80 -6.02 5.18 2.22
N HIS A 81 -5.19 5.48 1.24
CA HIS A 81 -3.92 4.77 1.02
C HIS A 81 -2.69 5.56 1.44
N VAL A 82 -2.76 6.88 1.45
CA VAL A 82 -1.62 7.74 1.78
C VAL A 82 -1.95 8.56 3.02
N GLY A 83 -1.31 8.23 4.13
CA GLY A 83 -1.48 8.93 5.39
C GLY A 83 -0.28 9.79 5.73
N HIS A 84 -0.49 10.76 6.61
CA HIS A 84 0.57 11.61 7.14
C HIS A 84 0.44 11.67 8.65
N LEU A 85 1.48 11.27 9.35
CA LEU A 85 1.57 11.34 10.80
C LEU A 85 2.80 12.14 11.19
N SER A 86 2.63 12.98 12.21
CA SER A 86 3.74 13.75 12.78
C SER A 86 4.11 13.17 14.13
N LEU A 87 5.40 12.94 14.34
CA LEU A 87 5.91 12.50 15.63
C LEU A 87 6.12 13.70 16.55
N PRO A 88 6.07 13.50 17.90
CA PRO A 88 6.42 14.55 18.84
C PRO A 88 7.83 15.07 18.58
N ALA A 89 8.05 16.37 18.88
CA ALA A 89 9.35 17.00 18.63
C ALA A 89 10.51 16.34 19.37
N ARG A 90 10.23 15.59 20.45
CA ARG A 90 11.24 14.88 21.26
C ARG A 90 11.31 13.39 20.94
N ALA A 91 10.64 12.93 19.89
CA ALA A 91 10.71 11.53 19.49
C ALA A 91 12.14 11.18 19.05
N THR A 92 12.61 10.01 19.48
CA THR A 92 13.91 9.48 19.09
C THR A 92 13.75 8.12 18.45
N TYR A 93 14.83 7.57 17.92
CA TYR A 93 14.82 6.24 17.28
C TYR A 93 14.89 5.10 18.30
N ASP A 94 15.08 5.41 19.58
CA ASP A 94 15.21 4.42 20.64
C ASP A 94 13.86 3.85 21.09
#